data_0b4575eea8903e1e42529423f0778301
#
_entry.id   0b4575eea8903e1e42529423f0778301
#
_cell.length_a   1.000
_cell.length_b   1.000
_cell.length_c   1.000
_cell.angle_alpha   90.00
_cell.angle_beta   90.00
_cell.angle_gamma   90.00
#
_symmetry.space_group_name_H-M   'P 1'
#
loop_
_entity.id
_entity.type
_entity.pdbx_description
1 polymer ?
#
loop_
_entity_poly.entity_id
_entity_poly.type
_entity_poly.pdbx_seq_one_letter_code
_entity_poly.pdbx_strand_id
1 'polypeptide(L)'
;EKALGEKEQLAFLGIYARPELYELAGNCSIQTNLGNIYVGAAPYGLALPSTLIDSIIGIDLTTIQCITFIENKTNYDEYVISEQQPEELVIYHGGFLSPQKRKLFALIAHTAPATMKIQFWADIDVGGFQMFYNLQKRIPSLIPMRMSGEFVDQFHEHGLVRSKEYLS
;
A
#
# COMPACT_ATOMS: atom_id res chain seq x y z
N GLU A 1 31.18 23.20 17.77
CA GLU A 1 30.04 23.39 16.86
C GLU A 1 29.65 22.02 16.35
N LYS A 2 28.39 21.65 16.57
CA LYS A 2 27.85 20.38 16.06
C LYS A 2 27.51 20.61 14.59
N ALA A 3 28.10 19.82 13.68
CA ALA A 3 27.75 19.90 12.26
C ALA A 3 26.25 19.61 12.10
N LEU A 4 25.55 20.44 11.33
CA LEU A 4 24.14 20.24 10.98
C LEU A 4 23.99 18.90 10.24
N GLY A 5 22.96 18.12 10.57
CA GLY A 5 22.61 16.92 9.83
C GLY A 5 22.20 17.26 8.40
N GLU A 6 22.31 16.29 7.49
CA GLU A 6 21.99 16.46 6.05
C GLU A 6 20.59 17.10 5.84
N LYS A 7 19.60 16.65 6.61
CA LYS A 7 18.23 17.17 6.55
C LYS A 7 18.14 18.65 6.97
N GLU A 8 18.91 19.07 7.95
CA GLU A 8 18.98 20.45 8.42
C GLU A 8 19.72 21.35 7.43
N GLN A 9 20.77 20.81 6.79
CA GLN A 9 21.50 21.51 5.73
C GLN A 9 20.61 21.76 4.51
N LEU A 10 19.83 20.74 4.08
CA LEU A 10 18.87 20.87 2.98
C LEU A 10 17.78 21.89 3.32
N ALA A 11 17.25 21.87 4.55
CA ALA A 11 16.23 22.81 4.99
C ALA A 11 16.76 24.27 5.02
N PHE A 12 18.04 24.46 5.39
CA PHE A 12 18.70 25.76 5.33
C PHE A 12 18.77 26.32 3.90
N LEU A 13 18.87 25.42 2.91
CA LEU A 13 18.86 25.77 1.47
C LEU A 13 17.43 25.87 0.92
N GLY A 14 16.38 25.78 1.75
CA GLY A 14 14.99 25.80 1.29
C GLY A 14 14.53 24.52 0.61
N ILE A 15 15.31 23.43 0.73
CA ILE A 15 14.99 22.12 0.14
C ILE A 15 14.30 21.25 1.18
N TYR A 16 13.03 20.92 0.94
CA TYR A 16 12.22 20.09 1.82
C TYR A 16 11.79 18.82 1.11
N ALA A 17 11.88 17.68 1.79
CA ALA A 17 11.30 16.43 1.31
C ALA A 17 9.77 16.57 1.28
N ARG A 18 9.14 16.20 0.18
CA ARG A 18 7.67 16.09 0.11
C ARG A 18 7.21 14.94 1.01
N PRO A 19 6.09 15.09 1.74
CA PRO A 19 5.47 13.96 2.40
C PRO A 19 5.16 12.84 1.40
N GLU A 20 5.43 11.60 1.79
CA GLU A 20 4.95 10.43 1.06
C GLU A 20 3.41 10.43 1.11
N LEU A 21 2.77 10.02 0.01
CA LEU A 21 1.31 9.93 -0.08
C LEU A 21 0.91 8.45 -0.07
N TYR A 22 -0.10 8.13 0.73
CA TYR A 22 -0.69 6.80 0.83
C TYR A 22 -2.09 6.82 0.28
N GLU A 23 -2.28 6.18 -0.87
CA GLU A 23 -3.55 6.17 -1.57
C GLU A 23 -4.38 4.96 -1.16
N LEU A 24 -5.65 5.21 -0.91
CA LEU A 24 -6.61 4.18 -0.55
C LEU A 24 -8.00 4.54 -1.04
N ALA A 25 -8.76 3.54 -1.46
CA ALA A 25 -10.13 3.65 -1.95
C ALA A 25 -11.00 2.59 -1.28
N GLY A 26 -12.20 2.96 -0.83
CA GLY A 26 -13.13 2.04 -0.19
C GLY A 26 -14.03 2.72 0.83
N ASN A 27 -15.08 2.03 1.22
CA ASN A 27 -16.08 2.56 2.14
C ASN A 27 -15.65 2.39 3.61
N CYS A 28 -14.59 3.10 4.02
CA CYS A 28 -14.07 3.09 5.38
C CYS A 28 -13.88 4.50 5.94
N SER A 29 -13.66 4.61 7.24
CA SER A 29 -13.31 5.87 7.90
C SER A 29 -12.03 5.73 8.70
N ILE A 30 -11.22 6.79 8.68
CA ILE A 30 -9.99 6.91 9.46
C ILE A 30 -10.26 7.89 10.59
N GLN A 31 -10.10 7.43 11.82
CA GLN A 31 -10.25 8.22 13.02
C GLN A 31 -8.92 8.85 13.38
N THR A 32 -8.89 10.15 13.55
CA THR A 32 -7.71 10.89 13.99
C THR A 32 -8.02 11.69 15.24
N ASN A 33 -6.99 12.14 15.95
CA ASN A 33 -7.15 13.06 17.08
C ASN A 33 -7.67 14.45 16.68
N LEU A 34 -7.77 14.74 15.38
CA LEU A 34 -8.29 15.99 14.81
C LEU A 34 -9.71 15.86 14.22
N GLY A 35 -10.24 14.62 14.12
CA GLY A 35 -11.55 14.31 13.53
C GLY A 35 -11.49 13.09 12.62
N ASN A 36 -12.61 12.80 11.96
CA ASN A 36 -12.75 11.62 11.10
C ASN A 36 -12.58 11.99 9.62
N ILE A 37 -11.89 11.13 8.88
CA ILE A 37 -11.75 11.21 7.43
C ILE A 37 -12.55 10.06 6.83
N TYR A 38 -13.60 10.38 6.10
CA TYR A 38 -14.40 9.39 5.40
C TYR A 38 -13.86 9.14 4.00
N VAL A 39 -13.21 8.00 3.79
CA VAL A 39 -12.57 7.63 2.53
C VAL A 39 -13.61 7.39 1.44
N GLY A 40 -14.74 6.80 1.79
CA GLY A 40 -15.84 6.53 0.86
C GLY A 40 -16.52 7.77 0.25
N ALA A 41 -16.21 8.98 0.74
CA ALA A 41 -16.67 10.21 0.10
C ALA A 41 -15.95 10.52 -1.22
N ALA A 42 -14.81 9.85 -1.49
CA ALA A 42 -14.03 10.00 -2.71
C ALA A 42 -14.21 8.76 -3.61
N PRO A 43 -14.95 8.83 -4.71
CA PRO A 43 -15.31 7.66 -5.53
C PRO A 43 -14.12 6.84 -6.04
N TYR A 44 -12.98 7.49 -6.26
CA TYR A 44 -11.75 6.84 -6.74
C TYR A 44 -10.65 6.85 -5.67
N GLY A 45 -11.04 7.06 -4.40
CA GLY A 45 -10.11 7.08 -3.29
C GLY A 45 -9.49 8.45 -3.00
N LEU A 46 -8.65 8.48 -1.98
CA LEU A 46 -7.94 9.67 -1.54
C LEU A 46 -6.50 9.35 -1.18
N ALA A 47 -5.66 10.37 -1.12
CA ALA A 47 -4.27 10.26 -0.72
C ALA A 47 -4.06 10.92 0.66
N LEU A 48 -3.52 10.14 1.61
CA LEU A 48 -3.15 10.60 2.94
C LEU A 48 -1.67 10.97 2.96
N PRO A 49 -1.29 12.17 3.40
CA PRO A 49 0.12 12.49 3.58
C PRO A 49 0.70 11.70 4.76
N SER A 50 1.96 11.27 4.64
CA SER A 50 2.67 10.53 5.70
C SER A 50 2.72 11.26 7.04
N THR A 51 2.63 12.58 7.04
CA THR A 51 2.55 13.41 8.25
C THR A 51 1.27 13.22 9.06
N LEU A 52 0.22 12.68 8.44
CA LEU A 52 -1.06 12.40 9.11
C LEU A 52 -1.00 11.11 9.94
N ILE A 53 -0.11 10.18 9.61
CA ILE A 53 -0.12 8.81 10.15
C ILE A 53 -0.01 8.79 11.68
N ASP A 54 0.76 9.70 12.26
CA ASP A 54 0.93 9.77 13.72
C ASP A 54 -0.31 10.30 14.46
N SER A 55 -1.26 10.91 13.77
CA SER A 55 -2.53 11.37 14.33
C SER A 55 -3.64 10.32 14.24
N ILE A 56 -3.43 9.22 13.51
CA ILE A 56 -4.44 8.15 13.37
C ILE A 56 -4.54 7.36 14.66
N ILE A 57 -5.76 7.27 15.20
CA ILE A 57 -6.09 6.54 16.42
C ILE A 57 -6.94 5.28 16.17
N GLY A 58 -7.52 5.16 14.97
CA GLY A 58 -8.31 3.99 14.59
C GLY A 58 -8.73 4.03 13.11
N ILE A 59 -9.19 2.89 12.62
CA ILE A 59 -9.79 2.74 11.29
C ILE A 59 -11.07 1.93 11.45
N ASP A 60 -12.17 2.43 10.89
CA ASP A 60 -13.42 1.70 10.83
C ASP A 60 -13.50 0.91 9.52
N LEU A 61 -13.48 -0.41 9.64
CA LEU A 61 -13.56 -1.38 8.53
C LEU A 61 -14.86 -2.19 8.57
N THR A 62 -15.90 -1.73 9.26
CA THR A 62 -17.14 -2.52 9.49
C THR A 62 -17.85 -2.91 8.21
N THR A 63 -17.73 -2.12 7.14
CA THR A 63 -18.32 -2.40 5.82
C THR A 63 -17.37 -3.15 4.89
N ILE A 64 -16.14 -3.41 5.31
CA ILE A 64 -15.09 -4.02 4.49
C ILE A 64 -15.01 -5.53 4.75
N GLN A 65 -14.99 -6.30 3.69
CA GLN A 65 -14.81 -7.76 3.72
C GLN A 65 -13.50 -8.21 3.08
N CYS A 66 -12.91 -7.36 2.23
CA CYS A 66 -11.66 -7.64 1.55
C CYS A 66 -10.74 -6.42 1.57
N ILE A 67 -9.44 -6.65 1.78
CA ILE A 67 -8.40 -5.64 1.64
C ILE A 67 -7.46 -6.08 0.53
N THR A 68 -7.26 -5.22 -0.47
CA THR A 68 -6.37 -5.48 -1.60
C THR A 68 -5.24 -4.46 -1.65
N PHE A 69 -4.01 -4.94 -1.48
CA PHE A 69 -2.82 -4.14 -1.72
C PHE A 69 -2.37 -4.30 -3.16
N ILE A 70 -2.16 -3.20 -3.88
CA ILE A 70 -1.68 -3.21 -5.26
C ILE A 70 -0.38 -2.40 -5.34
N GLU A 71 0.67 -3.02 -5.87
CA GLU A 71 2.00 -2.42 -5.91
C GLU A 71 2.15 -1.41 -7.05
N ASN A 72 1.68 -1.74 -8.25
CA ASN A 72 1.82 -0.92 -9.44
C ASN A 72 0.74 0.17 -9.49
N LYS A 73 1.14 1.42 -9.72
CA LYS A 73 0.22 2.57 -9.71
C LYS A 73 -0.86 2.48 -10.78
N THR A 74 -0.48 2.10 -12.00
CA THR A 74 -1.43 1.99 -13.12
C THR A 74 -2.46 0.89 -12.85
N ASN A 75 -2.00 -0.26 -12.33
CA ASN A 75 -2.90 -1.35 -11.94
C ASN A 75 -3.83 -0.95 -10.80
N TYR A 76 -3.34 -0.17 -9.81
CA TYR A 76 -4.17 0.36 -8.74
C TYR A 76 -5.28 1.27 -9.29
N ASP A 77 -4.92 2.25 -10.13
CA ASP A 77 -5.87 3.20 -10.69
C ASP A 77 -6.94 2.50 -11.53
N GLU A 78 -6.53 1.58 -12.41
CA GLU A 78 -7.46 0.81 -13.25
C GLU A 78 -8.38 -0.09 -12.41
N TYR A 79 -7.82 -0.77 -11.41
CA TYR A 79 -8.59 -1.63 -10.53
C TYR A 79 -9.66 -0.88 -9.74
N VAL A 80 -9.29 0.25 -9.17
CA VAL A 80 -10.23 1.09 -8.41
C VAL A 80 -11.38 1.60 -9.30
N ILE A 81 -11.09 1.93 -10.56
CA ILE A 81 -12.09 2.47 -11.48
C ILE A 81 -13.01 1.36 -12.04
N SER A 82 -12.46 0.18 -12.32
CA SER A 82 -13.13 -0.82 -13.17
C SER A 82 -13.55 -2.09 -12.45
N GLU A 83 -12.87 -2.46 -11.33
CA GLU A 83 -13.01 -3.79 -10.73
C GLU A 83 -13.34 -3.78 -9.24
N GLN A 84 -13.03 -2.70 -8.52
CA GLN A 84 -13.22 -2.61 -7.07
C GLN A 84 -14.65 -2.95 -6.66
N GLN A 85 -14.79 -3.80 -5.64
CA GLN A 85 -16.10 -4.16 -5.09
C GLN A 85 -16.52 -3.19 -3.97
N PRO A 86 -17.83 -3.04 -3.69
CA PRO A 86 -18.32 -2.11 -2.67
C PRO A 86 -17.77 -2.37 -1.25
N GLU A 87 -17.56 -3.64 -0.90
CA GLU A 87 -17.03 -4.05 0.42
C GLU A 87 -15.51 -4.26 0.40
N GLU A 88 -14.81 -3.62 -0.53
CA GLU A 88 -13.36 -3.74 -0.67
C GLU A 88 -12.65 -2.43 -0.32
N LEU A 89 -11.57 -2.56 0.46
CA LEU A 89 -10.58 -1.50 0.67
C LEU A 89 -9.35 -1.79 -0.20
N VAL A 90 -9.12 -0.96 -1.20
CA VAL A 90 -7.95 -1.04 -2.08
C VAL A 90 -6.90 -0.05 -1.63
N ILE A 91 -5.66 -0.49 -1.51
CA ILE A 91 -4.54 0.29 -0.99
C ILE A 91 -3.40 0.26 -1.99
N TYR A 92 -2.95 1.42 -2.44
CA TYR A 92 -1.74 1.51 -3.22
C TYR A 92 -0.52 1.21 -2.33
N HIS A 93 0.12 0.06 -2.59
CA HIS A 93 1.30 -0.34 -1.84
C HIS A 93 2.52 0.49 -2.25
N GLY A 94 2.77 0.64 -3.54
CA GLY A 94 3.91 1.38 -4.13
C GLY A 94 5.23 1.04 -3.47
N GLY A 95 6.23 0.60 -4.17
CA GLY A 95 7.60 0.38 -3.71
C GLY A 95 7.83 -0.14 -2.29
N PHE A 96 9.01 0.08 -1.76
CA PHE A 96 9.41 -0.40 -0.42
C PHE A 96 8.67 0.30 0.73
N LEU A 97 8.52 -0.45 1.85
CA LEU A 97 7.82 0.03 3.04
C LEU A 97 8.66 1.05 3.83
N SER A 98 8.30 2.32 3.75
CA SER A 98 8.79 3.34 4.68
C SER A 98 8.33 3.07 6.13
N PRO A 99 8.96 3.67 7.15
CA PRO A 99 8.51 3.53 8.54
C PRO A 99 7.03 3.91 8.74
N GLN A 100 6.56 4.99 8.12
CA GLN A 100 5.18 5.46 8.24
C GLN A 100 4.20 4.55 7.49
N LYS A 101 4.58 4.07 6.30
CA LYS A 101 3.79 3.08 5.55
C LYS A 101 3.62 1.79 6.34
N ARG A 102 4.70 1.30 6.98
CA ARG A 102 4.63 0.11 7.86
C ARG A 102 3.65 0.31 9.01
N LYS A 103 3.63 1.51 9.61
CA LYS A 103 2.74 1.86 10.72
C LYS A 103 1.27 1.83 10.28
N LEU A 104 0.96 2.46 9.15
CA LEU A 104 -0.38 2.43 8.56
C LEU A 104 -0.85 1.01 8.24
N PHE A 105 -0.03 0.22 7.54
CA PHE A 105 -0.40 -1.14 7.16
C PHE A 105 -0.56 -2.07 8.36
N ALA A 106 0.29 -1.91 9.38
CA ALA A 106 0.14 -2.66 10.63
C ALA A 106 -1.17 -2.30 11.35
N LEU A 107 -1.56 -1.03 11.37
CA LEU A 107 -2.82 -0.61 11.97
C LEU A 107 -4.02 -1.20 11.22
N ILE A 108 -4.02 -1.15 9.88
CA ILE A 108 -5.06 -1.75 9.04
C ILE A 108 -5.15 -3.25 9.31
N ALA A 109 -4.03 -3.96 9.29
CA ALA A 109 -3.99 -5.40 9.51
C ALA A 109 -4.44 -5.80 10.92
N HIS A 110 -4.11 -4.99 11.93
CA HIS A 110 -4.53 -5.23 13.32
C HIS A 110 -6.04 -5.01 13.52
N THR A 111 -6.61 -4.04 12.79
CA THR A 111 -8.04 -3.74 12.85
C THR A 111 -8.88 -4.77 12.08
N ALA A 112 -8.31 -5.37 11.03
CA ALA A 112 -8.99 -6.36 10.20
C ALA A 112 -9.33 -7.62 11.02
N PRO A 113 -10.60 -8.09 11.02
CA PRO A 113 -10.96 -9.36 11.64
C PRO A 113 -10.22 -10.53 10.99
N ALA A 114 -9.96 -11.60 11.76
CA ALA A 114 -9.25 -12.79 11.26
C ALA A 114 -9.92 -13.47 10.05
N THR A 115 -11.21 -13.24 9.85
CA THR A 115 -11.99 -13.76 8.72
C THR A 115 -11.89 -12.90 7.47
N MET A 116 -11.31 -11.69 7.57
CA MET A 116 -11.19 -10.77 6.44
C MET A 116 -10.17 -11.29 5.43
N LYS A 117 -10.55 -11.30 4.17
CA LYS A 117 -9.63 -11.63 3.09
C LYS A 117 -8.65 -10.48 2.90
N ILE A 118 -7.34 -10.77 2.93
CA ILE A 118 -6.29 -9.78 2.67
C ILE A 118 -5.42 -10.30 1.54
N GLN A 119 -5.32 -9.54 0.46
CA GLN A 119 -4.61 -9.96 -0.74
C GLN A 119 -3.64 -8.89 -1.25
N PHE A 120 -2.66 -9.35 -2.04
CA PHE A 120 -1.61 -8.51 -2.59
C PHE A 120 -1.39 -8.82 -4.06
N TRP A 121 -1.31 -7.79 -4.87
CA TRP A 121 -1.01 -7.86 -6.29
C TRP A 121 0.19 -6.99 -6.62
N ALA A 122 1.21 -7.59 -7.22
CA ALA A 122 2.39 -6.92 -7.76
C ALA A 122 2.78 -7.57 -9.10
N ASP A 123 3.75 -6.99 -9.76
CA ASP A 123 4.35 -7.59 -10.95
C ASP A 123 4.95 -8.95 -10.61
N ILE A 124 4.86 -9.90 -11.55
CA ILE A 124 5.38 -11.26 -11.40
C ILE A 124 6.88 -11.23 -11.69
N ASP A 125 7.63 -10.66 -10.75
CA ASP A 125 9.09 -10.62 -10.79
C ASP A 125 9.67 -10.77 -9.37
N VAL A 126 11.01 -10.79 -9.27
CA VAL A 126 11.71 -10.94 -7.99
C VAL A 126 11.33 -9.83 -7.01
N GLY A 127 11.21 -8.59 -7.49
CA GLY A 127 10.83 -7.43 -6.67
C GLY A 127 9.42 -7.57 -6.09
N GLY A 128 8.43 -7.92 -6.94
CA GLY A 128 7.05 -8.13 -6.52
C GLY A 128 6.91 -9.25 -5.49
N PHE A 129 7.60 -10.38 -5.68
CA PHE A 129 7.60 -11.47 -4.70
C PHE A 129 8.33 -11.07 -3.40
N GLN A 130 9.42 -10.32 -3.47
CA GLN A 130 10.08 -9.81 -2.26
C GLN A 130 9.16 -8.87 -1.45
N MET A 131 8.43 -7.98 -2.14
CA MET A 131 7.45 -7.09 -1.48
C MET A 131 6.31 -7.89 -0.86
N PHE A 132 5.77 -8.89 -1.56
CA PHE A 132 4.76 -9.80 -1.03
C PHE A 132 5.25 -10.48 0.27
N TYR A 133 6.41 -11.14 0.24
CA TYR A 133 6.95 -11.82 1.42
C TYR A 133 7.27 -10.87 2.57
N ASN A 134 7.74 -9.66 2.29
CA ASN A 134 8.00 -8.67 3.33
C ASN A 134 6.71 -8.17 4.00
N LEU A 135 5.62 -8.04 3.25
CA LEU A 135 4.32 -7.70 3.79
C LEU A 135 3.70 -8.91 4.53
N GLN A 136 3.82 -10.12 3.98
CA GLN A 136 3.30 -11.35 4.58
C GLN A 136 3.91 -11.66 5.96
N LYS A 137 5.18 -11.32 6.20
CA LYS A 137 5.78 -11.41 7.54
C LYS A 137 5.05 -10.58 8.60
N ARG A 138 4.30 -9.57 8.20
CA ARG A 138 3.52 -8.67 9.06
C ARG A 138 2.04 -9.01 9.06
N ILE A 139 1.55 -9.53 7.95
CA ILE A 139 0.17 -9.96 7.73
C ILE A 139 0.20 -11.43 7.32
N PRO A 140 0.27 -12.38 8.26
CA PRO A 140 0.43 -13.80 7.92
C PRO A 140 -0.71 -14.38 7.07
N SER A 141 -1.91 -13.78 7.13
CA SER A 141 -3.08 -14.15 6.32
C SER A 141 -3.06 -13.60 4.89
N LEU A 142 -2.01 -12.85 4.52
CA LEU A 142 -1.88 -12.27 3.17
C LEU A 142 -1.75 -13.37 2.12
N ILE A 143 -2.59 -13.28 1.08
CA ILE A 143 -2.56 -14.20 -0.06
C ILE A 143 -2.19 -13.45 -1.35
N PRO A 144 -1.50 -14.10 -2.30
CA PRO A 144 -1.21 -13.49 -3.60
C PRO A 144 -2.49 -13.41 -4.45
N MET A 145 -2.66 -12.30 -5.16
CA MET A 145 -3.70 -12.08 -6.15
C MET A 145 -3.03 -11.89 -7.51
N ARG A 146 -3.47 -12.63 -8.54
CA ARG A 146 -2.91 -12.54 -9.91
C ARG A 146 -1.38 -12.73 -9.98
N MET A 147 -0.82 -13.50 -9.03
CA MET A 147 0.62 -13.81 -8.95
C MET A 147 0.85 -15.32 -8.91
N SER A 148 -0.08 -16.13 -9.42
CA SER A 148 0.04 -17.60 -9.44
C SER A 148 0.84 -18.08 -10.66
N GLY A 149 1.31 -19.34 -10.60
CA GLY A 149 1.96 -19.98 -11.75
C GLY A 149 1.08 -20.04 -13.00
N GLU A 150 -0.24 -20.21 -12.84
CA GLU A 150 -1.20 -20.17 -13.94
C GLU A 150 -1.21 -18.81 -14.66
N PHE A 151 -1.05 -17.70 -13.92
CA PHE A 151 -0.91 -16.37 -14.51
C PHE A 151 0.40 -16.24 -15.27
N VAL A 152 1.51 -16.80 -14.74
CA VAL A 152 2.79 -16.83 -15.46
C VAL A 152 2.63 -17.57 -16.79
N ASP A 153 2.00 -18.75 -16.77
CA ASP A 153 1.80 -19.57 -17.96
C ASP A 153 0.90 -18.88 -18.99
N GLN A 154 -0.14 -18.18 -18.54
CA GLN A 154 -1.06 -17.45 -19.41
C GLN A 154 -0.41 -16.27 -20.12
N PHE A 155 0.54 -15.59 -19.47
CA PHE A 155 1.14 -14.36 -19.97
C PHE A 155 2.65 -14.47 -20.24
N HIS A 156 3.21 -15.70 -20.29
CA HIS A 156 4.64 -15.93 -20.47
C HIS A 156 5.23 -15.29 -21.74
N GLU A 157 4.42 -15.18 -22.82
CA GLU A 157 4.85 -14.55 -24.07
C GLU A 157 5.10 -13.04 -23.93
N HIS A 158 4.55 -12.41 -22.90
CA HIS A 158 4.75 -11.00 -22.58
C HIS A 158 5.86 -10.79 -21.53
N GLY A 159 6.46 -11.89 -21.07
CA GLY A 159 7.53 -11.87 -20.08
C GLY A 159 8.81 -11.18 -20.59
N LEU A 160 9.43 -10.34 -19.77
CA LEU A 160 10.71 -9.73 -20.05
C LEU A 160 11.84 -10.62 -19.53
N VAL A 161 12.75 -11.03 -20.41
CA VAL A 161 13.98 -11.74 -20.00
C VAL A 161 14.88 -10.76 -19.26
N ARG A 162 15.12 -11.03 -17.97
CA ARG A 162 16.03 -10.25 -17.13
C ARG A 162 17.45 -10.82 -17.15
N SER A 163 18.46 -9.97 -16.94
CA SER A 163 19.84 -10.41 -16.84
C SER A 163 20.07 -11.23 -15.55
N LYS A 164 21.15 -12.04 -15.55
CA LYS A 164 21.51 -12.83 -14.34
C LYS A 164 21.85 -11.94 -13.15
N GLU A 165 22.37 -10.73 -13.37
CA GLU A 165 22.68 -9.76 -12.32
C GLU A 165 21.40 -9.21 -11.66
N TYR A 166 20.28 -9.15 -12.37
CA TYR A 166 18.99 -8.77 -11.80
C TYR A 166 18.43 -9.83 -10.82
N LEU A 167 18.87 -11.09 -10.99
CA LEU A 167 18.39 -12.23 -10.19
C LEU A 167 19.31 -12.55 -8.99
N SER A 168 20.45 -11.85 -8.86
CA SER A 168 21.43 -12.01 -7.78
C SER A 168 21.22 -10.96 -6.67
#